data_424d31202b5250a5eeb2bdc4e4882054
#
_entry.id   424d31202b5250a5eeb2bdc4e4882054
#
_cell.length_a   1.000
_cell.length_b   1.000
_cell.length_c   1.000
_cell.angle_alpha   90.00
_cell.angle_beta   90.00
_cell.angle_gamma   90.00
#
_symmetry.space_group_name_H-M   'P 1'
#
loop_
_entity.id
_entity.type
_entity.pdbx_description
1 polymer ?
#
loop_
_entity_poly.entity_id
_entity_poly.type
_entity_poly.pdbx_seq_one_letter_code
_entity_poly.pdbx_strand_id
1 'polypeptide(L)'
;LSSVWGQQALRAQLSYRPDGSIVLQDAAFTVNTQLFKAFFPLYLGGALSGEFAQIAINEGHVTNAEGVVRLRRGVWTARSGNIPLGDYQIDFSSADSAAVGTVGALKTITGSLELSGNLSSTLTDYQIAVEATGPVARDESFRQAMSIIAIPNQDGFSVSLTGQY
;
A
#
# COMPACT_ATOMS: atom_id res chain seq x y z
N LEU A 1 0.58 -23.04 -0.54
CA LEU A 1 1.86 -22.56 -0.02
C LEU A 1 1.63 -21.90 1.33
N SER A 2 2.38 -22.24 2.36
CA SER A 2 2.38 -21.49 3.60
C SER A 2 3.82 -21.36 4.13
N SER A 3 4.16 -20.19 4.65
CA SER A 3 5.44 -19.91 5.28
C SER A 3 5.22 -19.02 6.49
N VAL A 4 5.92 -19.33 7.59
CA VAL A 4 5.91 -18.50 8.80
C VAL A 4 7.36 -18.22 9.17
N TRP A 5 7.68 -16.92 9.31
CA TRP A 5 9.02 -16.48 9.65
C TRP A 5 8.95 -15.43 10.78
N GLY A 6 9.17 -15.87 12.01
CA GLY A 6 8.96 -15.04 13.20
C GLY A 6 7.49 -14.64 13.35
N GLN A 7 7.21 -13.33 13.40
CA GLN A 7 5.85 -12.78 13.43
C GLN A 7 5.25 -12.55 12.03
N GLN A 8 5.89 -13.06 10.98
CA GLN A 8 5.48 -12.92 9.61
C GLN A 8 4.86 -14.22 9.14
N ALA A 9 3.77 -14.12 8.45
CA ALA A 9 3.07 -15.25 7.87
C ALA A 9 2.65 -14.94 6.45
N LEU A 10 2.79 -15.91 5.57
CA LEU A 10 2.26 -15.91 4.22
C LEU A 10 1.55 -17.24 3.99
N ARG A 11 0.33 -17.19 3.50
CA ARG A 11 -0.40 -18.35 3.00
C ARG A 11 -1.06 -18.01 1.68
N ALA A 12 -1.10 -18.93 0.74
CA ALA A 12 -1.84 -18.82 -0.51
C ALA A 12 -2.00 -20.21 -1.13
N GLN A 13 -3.05 -20.39 -1.92
CA GLN A 13 -3.16 -21.47 -2.88
C GLN A 13 -2.61 -20.97 -4.22
N LEU A 14 -1.66 -21.70 -4.78
CA LEU A 14 -1.00 -21.30 -6.01
C LEU A 14 -1.45 -22.23 -7.15
N SER A 15 -1.93 -21.65 -8.24
CA SER A 15 -2.29 -22.32 -9.47
C SER A 15 -1.49 -21.74 -10.63
N TYR A 16 -0.97 -22.59 -11.48
CA TYR A 16 -0.31 -22.22 -12.72
C TYR A 16 -1.24 -22.50 -13.89
N ARG A 17 -1.43 -21.53 -14.77
CA ARG A 17 -2.28 -21.65 -15.95
C ARG A 17 -1.47 -21.98 -17.22
N PRO A 18 -2.10 -22.61 -18.23
CA PRO A 18 -1.42 -22.95 -19.49
C PRO A 18 -0.89 -21.74 -20.27
N ASP A 19 -1.46 -20.56 -20.04
CA ASP A 19 -1.02 -19.28 -20.64
C ASP A 19 0.22 -18.67 -19.98
N GLY A 20 0.81 -19.37 -19.00
CA GLY A 20 1.97 -18.91 -18.26
C GLY A 20 1.64 -18.02 -17.05
N SER A 21 0.37 -17.69 -16.82
CA SER A 21 -0.03 -16.89 -15.68
C SER A 21 -0.06 -17.70 -14.38
N ILE A 22 0.24 -17.01 -13.28
CA ILE A 22 0.16 -17.53 -11.91
C ILE A 22 -1.06 -16.90 -11.24
N VAL A 23 -1.88 -17.73 -10.59
CA VAL A 23 -3.01 -17.25 -9.79
C VAL A 23 -2.81 -17.69 -8.35
N LEU A 24 -2.82 -16.73 -7.45
CA LEU A 24 -2.88 -16.94 -6.00
C LEU A 24 -4.33 -16.78 -5.55
N GLN A 25 -4.86 -17.80 -4.87
CA GLN A 25 -6.19 -17.78 -4.26
C GLN A 25 -6.07 -17.85 -2.75
N ASP A 26 -7.03 -17.25 -2.05
CA ASP A 26 -7.07 -17.19 -0.58
C ASP A 26 -5.73 -16.76 0.02
N ALA A 27 -5.11 -15.76 -0.62
CA ALA A 27 -3.81 -15.27 -0.19
C ALA A 27 -3.95 -14.37 1.02
N ALA A 28 -3.16 -14.64 2.06
CA ALA A 28 -3.09 -13.78 3.23
C ALA A 28 -1.66 -13.63 3.71
N PHE A 29 -1.31 -12.42 4.13
CA PHE A 29 0.00 -12.14 4.72
C PHE A 29 -0.10 -11.22 5.92
N THR A 30 0.87 -11.35 6.80
CA THR A 30 1.13 -10.39 7.89
C THR A 30 2.62 -10.13 7.94
N VAL A 31 2.98 -8.85 7.95
CA VAL A 31 4.38 -8.39 7.88
C VAL A 31 4.57 -7.21 8.83
N ASN A 32 5.66 -7.19 9.57
CA ASN A 32 6.07 -6.00 10.31
C ASN A 32 6.72 -5.01 9.33
N THR A 33 6.27 -3.76 9.36
CA THR A 33 6.77 -2.69 8.46
C THR A 33 8.25 -2.39 8.66
N GLN A 34 8.89 -2.85 9.73
CA GLN A 34 10.34 -2.72 9.93
C GLN A 34 11.16 -3.31 8.77
N LEU A 35 10.61 -4.27 8.03
CA LEU A 35 11.25 -4.79 6.82
C LEU A 35 11.36 -3.77 5.70
N PHE A 36 10.44 -2.80 5.65
CA PHE A 36 10.45 -1.77 4.61
C PHE A 36 11.43 -0.63 4.87
N LYS A 37 12.10 -0.60 6.04
CA LYS A 37 13.13 0.40 6.35
C LYS A 37 14.25 0.46 5.31
N ALA A 38 14.53 -0.67 4.65
CA ALA A 38 15.55 -0.75 3.61
C ALA A 38 15.12 -0.10 2.29
N PHE A 39 13.81 0.05 2.07
CA PHE A 39 13.25 0.52 0.79
C PHE A 39 12.67 1.93 0.86
N PHE A 40 12.29 2.39 2.05
CA PHE A 40 11.71 3.72 2.24
C PHE A 40 12.57 4.53 3.22
N PRO A 41 12.96 5.76 2.84
CA PRO A 41 13.71 6.66 3.72
C PRO A 41 12.87 7.15 4.93
N LEU A 42 11.57 6.84 4.94
CA LEU A 42 10.67 7.17 6.04
C LEU A 42 10.64 6.00 7.03
N TYR A 43 10.97 6.29 8.27
CA TYR A 43 10.89 5.31 9.36
C TYR A 43 9.42 5.09 9.76
N LEU A 44 8.68 4.36 8.91
CA LEU A 44 7.31 3.97 9.18
C LEU A 44 7.27 2.67 9.98
N GLY A 45 6.60 2.70 11.12
CA GLY A 45 6.29 1.54 11.97
C GLY A 45 4.83 1.13 11.79
N GLY A 46 4.50 -0.09 12.22
CA GLY A 46 3.15 -0.63 12.20
C GLY A 46 3.09 -2.10 11.83
N ALA A 47 1.89 -2.66 11.76
CA ALA A 47 1.63 -4.02 11.30
C ALA A 47 0.87 -3.96 9.98
N LEU A 48 1.47 -4.50 8.92
CA LEU A 48 0.87 -4.62 7.61
C LEU A 48 0.29 -6.01 7.45
N SER A 49 -0.96 -6.10 7.02
CA SER A 49 -1.63 -7.36 6.68
C SER A 49 -2.38 -7.22 5.36
N GLY A 50 -2.50 -8.30 4.63
CA GLY A 50 -3.30 -8.36 3.41
C GLY A 50 -4.09 -9.66 3.35
N GLU A 51 -5.29 -9.56 2.80
CA GLU A 51 -6.18 -10.68 2.53
C GLU A 51 -6.74 -10.51 1.12
N PHE A 52 -6.49 -11.47 0.25
CA PHE A 52 -6.89 -11.45 -1.15
C PHE A 52 -7.65 -12.71 -1.50
N ALA A 53 -8.83 -12.54 -2.08
CA ALA A 53 -9.57 -13.64 -2.68
C ALA A 53 -8.79 -14.18 -3.90
N GLN A 54 -8.24 -13.26 -4.69
CA GLN A 54 -7.46 -13.61 -5.86
C GLN A 54 -6.38 -12.57 -6.15
N ILE A 55 -5.20 -13.05 -6.60
CA ILE A 55 -4.18 -12.24 -7.26
C ILE A 55 -3.76 -12.99 -8.52
N ALA A 56 -3.86 -12.36 -9.68
CA ALA A 56 -3.35 -12.90 -10.94
C ALA A 56 -2.06 -12.18 -11.34
N ILE A 57 -1.07 -12.94 -11.73
CA ILE A 57 0.25 -12.44 -12.13
C ILE A 57 0.55 -13.00 -13.51
N ASN A 58 0.91 -12.14 -14.46
CA ASN A 58 1.37 -12.52 -15.78
C ASN A 58 2.69 -11.80 -16.09
N GLU A 59 3.69 -12.53 -16.56
CA GLU A 59 5.03 -12.01 -16.89
C GLU A 59 5.67 -11.19 -15.74
N GLY A 60 5.36 -11.54 -14.50
CA GLY A 60 5.87 -10.84 -13.31
C GLY A 60 5.05 -9.60 -12.88
N HIS A 61 4.02 -9.22 -13.62
CA HIS A 61 3.14 -8.09 -13.31
C HIS A 61 1.81 -8.56 -12.73
N VAL A 62 1.31 -7.83 -11.72
CA VAL A 62 -0.03 -8.08 -11.18
C VAL A 62 -1.06 -7.57 -12.18
N THR A 63 -1.82 -8.49 -12.76
CA THR A 63 -2.85 -8.21 -13.77
C THR A 63 -4.24 -8.08 -13.18
N ASN A 64 -4.45 -8.63 -11.99
CA ASN A 64 -5.68 -8.51 -11.21
C ASN A 64 -5.37 -8.75 -9.73
N ALA A 65 -6.03 -8.00 -8.85
CA ALA A 65 -6.03 -8.27 -7.42
C ALA A 65 -7.39 -7.91 -6.83
N GLU A 66 -7.97 -8.82 -6.06
CA GLU A 66 -9.21 -8.62 -5.34
C GLU A 66 -8.98 -8.91 -3.86
N GLY A 67 -9.05 -7.88 -3.03
CA GLY A 67 -8.73 -8.05 -1.63
C GLY A 67 -8.51 -6.75 -0.89
N VAL A 68 -7.92 -6.86 0.28
CA VAL A 68 -7.70 -5.72 1.17
C VAL A 68 -6.33 -5.77 1.80
N VAL A 69 -5.68 -4.61 1.87
CA VAL A 69 -4.44 -4.40 2.64
C VAL A 69 -4.73 -3.43 3.76
N ARG A 70 -4.26 -3.75 4.97
CA ARG A 70 -4.42 -2.91 6.17
C ARG A 70 -3.08 -2.63 6.82
N LEU A 71 -2.83 -1.37 7.11
CA LEU A 71 -1.78 -0.94 8.02
C LEU A 71 -2.42 -0.59 9.36
N ARG A 72 -2.03 -1.25 10.43
CA ARG A 72 -2.51 -0.97 11.78
C ARG A 72 -1.41 -0.37 12.63
N ARG A 73 -1.81 0.58 13.48
CA ARG A 73 -0.89 1.30 14.39
C ARG A 73 0.29 1.90 13.63
N GLY A 74 -0.03 2.59 12.53
CA GLY A 74 0.95 3.34 11.77
C GLY A 74 1.65 4.36 12.68
N VAL A 75 2.97 4.39 12.66
CA VAL A 75 3.80 5.30 13.44
C VAL A 75 4.92 5.82 12.55
N TRP A 76 5.15 7.11 12.62
CA TRP A 76 6.34 7.72 12.04
C TRP A 76 7.36 8.00 13.14
N THR A 77 8.59 7.52 12.96
CA THR A 77 9.70 7.78 13.88
C THR A 77 10.46 9.01 13.41
N ALA A 78 10.22 10.13 14.05
CA ALA A 78 10.93 11.39 13.86
C ALA A 78 12.13 11.50 14.82
N ARG A 79 12.97 12.52 14.63
CA ARG A 79 14.05 12.83 15.59
C ARG A 79 13.50 13.22 16.98
N SER A 80 12.32 13.80 17.02
CA SER A 80 11.61 14.22 18.24
C SER A 80 10.88 13.08 18.95
N GLY A 81 10.81 11.88 18.37
CA GLY A 81 10.09 10.73 18.91
C GLY A 81 9.12 10.09 17.93
N ASN A 82 8.28 9.22 18.45
CA ASN A 82 7.29 8.50 17.66
C ASN A 82 5.99 9.30 17.55
N ILE A 83 5.55 9.53 16.31
CA ILE A 83 4.28 10.21 16.01
C ILE A 83 3.29 9.17 15.51
N PRO A 84 2.18 8.90 16.23
CA PRO A 84 1.15 8.00 15.78
C PRO A 84 0.43 8.58 14.56
N LEU A 85 0.37 7.82 13.48
CA LEU A 85 -0.29 8.21 12.24
C LEU A 85 -1.73 7.74 12.20
N GLY A 86 -1.96 6.44 12.43
CA GLY A 86 -3.28 5.83 12.40
C GLY A 86 -3.34 4.45 11.77
N ASP A 87 -4.56 4.02 11.48
CA ASP A 87 -4.89 2.79 10.79
C ASP A 87 -5.44 3.11 9.40
N TYR A 88 -4.96 2.37 8.40
CA TYR A 88 -5.29 2.61 6.99
C TYR A 88 -5.71 1.32 6.31
N GLN A 89 -6.51 1.46 5.26
CA GLN A 89 -6.95 0.35 4.43
C GLN A 89 -6.88 0.73 2.96
N ILE A 90 -6.45 -0.22 2.13
CA ILE A 90 -6.58 -0.18 0.68
C ILE A 90 -7.48 -1.32 0.27
N ASP A 91 -8.58 -1.01 -0.39
CA ASP A 91 -9.48 -1.99 -1.00
C ASP A 91 -9.08 -2.15 -2.47
N PHE A 92 -8.67 -3.35 -2.87
CA PHE A 92 -8.29 -3.68 -4.23
C PHE A 92 -9.42 -4.39 -4.97
N SER A 93 -9.64 -4.00 -6.22
CA SER A 93 -10.58 -4.63 -7.15
C SER A 93 -10.01 -4.67 -8.56
N SER A 94 -10.61 -5.51 -9.41
CA SER A 94 -10.35 -5.49 -10.84
C SER A 94 -10.72 -4.14 -11.44
N ALA A 95 -9.98 -3.70 -12.44
CA ALA A 95 -10.38 -2.51 -13.21
C ALA A 95 -11.65 -2.82 -14.03
N ASP A 96 -12.63 -1.91 -13.97
CA ASP A 96 -13.94 -2.06 -14.66
C ASP A 96 -13.88 -1.96 -16.19
N SER A 97 -12.71 -1.79 -16.77
CA SER A 97 -12.53 -1.63 -18.22
C SER A 97 -11.93 -2.89 -18.86
N ALA A 98 -12.05 -2.98 -20.17
CA ALA A 98 -11.39 -4.03 -20.99
C ALA A 98 -9.85 -4.04 -20.86
N ALA A 99 -9.26 -3.11 -20.12
CA ALA A 99 -7.87 -3.09 -19.75
C ALA A 99 -7.62 -4.04 -18.57
N VAL A 100 -6.74 -5.01 -18.78
CA VAL A 100 -6.21 -5.86 -17.69
C VAL A 100 -5.51 -4.97 -16.67
N GLY A 101 -5.98 -4.97 -15.42
CA GLY A 101 -5.41 -4.11 -14.40
C GLY A 101 -6.10 -4.22 -13.04
N THR A 102 -5.52 -3.56 -12.07
CA THR A 102 -5.99 -3.51 -10.68
C THR A 102 -6.17 -2.06 -10.26
N VAL A 103 -7.22 -1.78 -9.52
CA VAL A 103 -7.44 -0.49 -8.86
C VAL A 103 -7.47 -0.69 -7.36
N GLY A 104 -6.98 0.30 -6.61
CA GLY A 104 -6.98 0.31 -5.16
C GLY A 104 -7.53 1.63 -4.65
N ALA A 105 -8.41 1.58 -3.66
CA ALA A 105 -8.93 2.74 -2.96
C ALA A 105 -8.35 2.81 -1.55
N LEU A 106 -7.53 3.83 -1.28
CA LEU A 106 -6.93 4.09 0.02
C LEU A 106 -7.88 4.93 0.87
N LYS A 107 -8.06 4.54 2.12
CA LYS A 107 -8.79 5.30 3.13
C LYS A 107 -8.19 5.17 4.52
N THR A 108 -8.35 6.21 5.32
CA THR A 108 -8.09 6.17 6.75
C THR A 108 -9.24 5.50 7.49
N ILE A 109 -8.92 4.61 8.41
CA ILE A 109 -9.88 4.01 9.34
C ILE A 109 -9.94 4.83 10.63
N THR A 110 -8.78 5.13 11.20
CA THR A 110 -8.62 6.02 12.37
C THR A 110 -7.24 6.65 12.33
N GLY A 111 -7.09 7.82 12.90
CA GLY A 111 -5.76 8.42 13.09
C GLY A 111 -5.71 9.92 13.01
N SER A 112 -4.53 10.46 13.21
CA SER A 112 -4.21 11.90 13.16
C SER A 112 -3.61 12.33 11.82
N LEU A 113 -3.28 11.38 10.94
CA LEU A 113 -3.00 11.61 9.53
C LEU A 113 -4.14 10.99 8.72
N GLU A 114 -4.92 11.82 8.07
CA GLU A 114 -6.01 11.38 7.20
C GLU A 114 -5.49 11.22 5.77
N LEU A 115 -5.58 9.99 5.25
CA LEU A 115 -5.20 9.64 3.89
C LEU A 115 -6.42 9.20 3.10
N SER A 116 -6.53 9.69 1.89
CA SER A 116 -7.47 9.20 0.89
C SER A 116 -6.79 9.20 -0.47
N GLY A 117 -7.13 8.26 -1.33
CA GLY A 117 -6.49 8.21 -2.64
C GLY A 117 -6.82 6.97 -3.43
N ASN A 118 -6.27 6.93 -4.63
CA ASN A 118 -6.45 5.85 -5.57
C ASN A 118 -5.10 5.37 -6.10
N LEU A 119 -5.05 4.06 -6.33
CA LEU A 119 -3.96 3.39 -7.00
C LEU A 119 -4.53 2.69 -8.23
N SER A 120 -3.81 2.72 -9.33
CA SER A 120 -4.13 1.89 -10.50
C SER A 120 -2.86 1.30 -11.07
N SER A 121 -2.96 0.09 -11.56
CA SER A 121 -1.87 -0.62 -12.22
C SER A 121 -2.44 -1.37 -13.41
N THR A 122 -1.77 -1.25 -14.54
CA THR A 122 -2.01 -2.02 -15.76
C THR A 122 -0.80 -2.90 -16.06
N LEU A 123 -0.74 -3.52 -17.24
CA LEU A 123 0.45 -4.28 -17.66
C LEU A 123 1.68 -3.38 -17.90
N THR A 124 1.48 -2.12 -18.24
CA THR A 124 2.55 -1.21 -18.68
C THR A 124 2.78 -0.04 -17.73
N ASP A 125 1.75 0.36 -16.98
CA ASP A 125 1.76 1.62 -16.25
C ASP A 125 1.21 1.45 -14.85
N TYR A 126 1.68 2.31 -13.95
CA TYR A 126 1.06 2.50 -12.63
C TYR A 126 0.82 3.97 -12.34
N GLN A 127 -0.22 4.24 -11.58
CA GLN A 127 -0.55 5.56 -11.06
C GLN A 127 -0.94 5.46 -9.59
N ILE A 128 -0.42 6.38 -8.79
CA ILE A 128 -0.76 6.55 -7.38
C ILE A 128 -1.09 8.01 -7.16
N ALA A 129 -2.27 8.28 -6.63
CA ALA A 129 -2.70 9.63 -6.25
C ALA A 129 -3.25 9.58 -4.82
N VAL A 130 -2.61 10.29 -3.90
CA VAL A 130 -2.97 10.29 -2.47
C VAL A 130 -3.02 11.72 -1.96
N GLU A 131 -4.08 12.04 -1.26
CA GLU A 131 -4.23 13.25 -0.46
C GLU A 131 -4.02 12.93 1.02
N ALA A 132 -3.30 13.81 1.71
CA ALA A 132 -3.00 13.69 3.12
C ALA A 132 -3.41 14.98 3.84
N THR A 133 -4.23 14.86 4.88
CA THR A 133 -4.72 15.95 5.69
C THR A 133 -4.63 15.62 7.18
N GLY A 134 -5.16 16.48 8.04
CA GLY A 134 -5.20 16.26 9.47
C GLY A 134 -4.00 16.87 10.24
N PRO A 135 -3.97 16.73 11.57
CA PRO A 135 -2.98 17.36 12.42
C PRO A 135 -1.53 17.00 12.07
N VAL A 136 -1.25 15.72 11.76
CA VAL A 136 0.11 15.27 11.41
C VAL A 136 0.54 15.81 10.04
N ALA A 137 -0.37 15.94 9.09
CA ALA A 137 -0.06 16.51 7.78
C ALA A 137 0.36 17.99 7.86
N ARG A 138 0.00 18.68 8.95
CA ARG A 138 0.40 20.07 9.23
C ARG A 138 1.66 20.20 10.07
N ASP A 139 2.14 19.10 10.67
CA ASP A 139 3.40 19.09 11.41
C ASP A 139 4.57 19.42 10.48
N GLU A 140 5.37 20.40 10.85
CA GLU A 140 6.44 20.92 10.00
C GLU A 140 7.52 19.87 9.74
N SER A 141 7.88 19.08 10.75
CA SER A 141 8.88 18.03 10.64
C SER A 141 8.41 16.92 9.71
N PHE A 142 7.11 16.58 9.77
CA PHE A 142 6.49 15.60 8.89
C PHE A 142 6.43 16.12 7.46
N ARG A 143 6.00 17.37 7.25
CA ARG A 143 5.98 18.03 5.95
C ARG A 143 7.37 18.11 5.31
N GLN A 144 8.38 18.44 6.10
CA GLN A 144 9.76 18.46 5.62
C GLN A 144 10.24 17.06 5.20
N ALA A 145 9.89 16.03 5.97
CA ALA A 145 10.23 14.65 5.60
C ALA A 145 9.52 14.20 4.32
N MET A 146 8.27 14.64 4.11
CA MET A 146 7.46 14.31 2.93
C MET A 146 7.81 15.15 1.70
N SER A 147 8.51 16.28 1.83
CA SER A 147 8.79 17.22 0.75
C SER A 147 9.55 16.64 -0.45
N ILE A 148 10.16 15.48 -0.30
CA ILE A 148 10.86 14.77 -1.37
C ILE A 148 9.88 14.14 -2.38
N ILE A 149 8.69 13.74 -1.91
CA ILE A 149 7.71 12.97 -2.69
C ILE A 149 6.32 13.60 -2.75
N ALA A 150 6.10 14.65 -1.98
CA ALA A 150 4.79 15.28 -1.78
C ALA A 150 4.78 16.76 -2.15
N ILE A 151 3.68 17.22 -2.70
CA ILE A 151 3.41 18.62 -3.03
C ILE A 151 2.57 19.21 -1.90
N PRO A 152 3.04 20.24 -1.18
CA PRO A 152 2.25 20.88 -0.14
C PRO A 152 0.99 21.53 -0.70
N ASN A 153 -0.12 21.43 0.05
CA ASN A 153 -1.35 22.19 -0.18
C ASN A 153 -1.78 22.92 1.13
N GLN A 154 -2.93 23.59 1.09
CA GLN A 154 -3.40 24.41 2.23
C GLN A 154 -3.64 23.58 3.50
N ASP A 155 -4.16 22.37 3.37
CA ASP A 155 -4.59 21.52 4.49
C ASP A 155 -3.65 20.35 4.79
N GLY A 156 -2.61 20.16 3.97
CA GLY A 156 -1.68 19.06 4.10
C GLY A 156 -0.76 18.93 2.90
N PHE A 157 -0.85 17.81 2.17
CA PHE A 157 -0.07 17.58 0.97
C PHE A 157 -0.72 16.53 0.05
N SER A 158 -0.33 16.54 -1.21
CA SER A 158 -0.69 15.52 -2.19
C SER A 158 0.56 14.77 -2.68
N VAL A 159 0.39 13.50 -2.97
CA VAL A 159 1.41 12.65 -3.61
C VAL A 159 0.83 12.15 -4.92
N SER A 160 1.54 12.38 -6.01
CA SER A 160 1.18 11.84 -7.33
C SER A 160 2.41 11.19 -7.93
N LEU A 161 2.32 9.89 -8.17
CA LEU A 161 3.38 9.09 -8.78
C LEU A 161 2.80 8.37 -10.00
N THR A 162 3.51 8.44 -11.09
CA THR A 162 3.21 7.67 -12.30
C THR A 162 4.50 7.04 -12.81
N GLY A 163 4.40 5.86 -13.38
CA GLY A 163 5.55 5.20 -13.98
C GLY A 163 5.14 4.10 -14.93
N GLN A 164 6.15 3.58 -15.65
CA GLN A 164 6.03 2.45 -16.56
C GLN A 164 6.90 1.31 -16.04
N TYR A 165 6.47 0.06 -16.30
CA TYR A 165 7.21 -1.16 -15.95
C TYR A 165 8.24 -1.50 -17.02
#